data_828a576df22cec162118a7d371473d6e
#
_entry.id   828a576df22cec162118a7d371473d6e
#
_cell.length_a   1.000
_cell.length_b   1.000
_cell.length_c   1.000
_cell.angle_alpha   90.00
_cell.angle_beta   90.00
_cell.angle_gamma   90.00
#
_symmetry.space_group_name_H-M   'P 1'
#
loop_
_entity.id
_entity.type
_entity.pdbx_description
1 polymer ?
#
loop_
_entity_poly.entity_id
_entity_poly.type
_entity_poly.pdbx_seq_one_letter_code
_entity_poly.pdbx_strand_id
1 'polypeptide(L)'
;MSRITKNQKAVTAKYDASKQYTLAQACEMLKDITFTKFDASVEFSANLGVDPRKANQMIRGVVSLPHGTGKVVRVLVLCTPDKEHEAKEAGADYVGLDEYVEKIKGGWTDVDVIICTPSVMAKVGVLGRILGPRGLMPNPKTGTVTMEVGNAVKDVKGGKIDFKVDKTGIIHAAIGKVSFTPAQICENATALLNEVLKLKPQALKGTYLKSAAICTTMSPGIKIDVKAFTSGSAE
;
A
#
# COMPACT_ATOMS: atom_id res chain seq x y z
N MET A 1 0.42 27.35 -19.36
CA MET A 1 0.07 27.03 -17.96
C MET A 1 -1.36 26.51 -17.91
N SER A 2 -1.64 25.40 -17.24
CA SER A 2 -3.01 24.90 -17.08
C SER A 2 -3.82 25.85 -16.21
N ARG A 3 -5.11 26.02 -16.55
CA ARG A 3 -6.02 26.91 -15.80
C ARG A 3 -6.28 26.32 -14.40
N ILE A 4 -5.97 27.07 -13.34
CA ILE A 4 -6.24 26.67 -11.95
C ILE A 4 -7.75 26.67 -11.74
N THR A 5 -8.30 25.53 -11.27
CA THR A 5 -9.73 25.37 -10.99
C THR A 5 -10.16 26.14 -9.73
N LYS A 6 -11.48 26.39 -9.57
CA LYS A 6 -12.01 27.05 -8.37
C LYS A 6 -11.64 26.27 -7.09
N ASN A 7 -11.75 24.95 -7.11
CA ASN A 7 -11.41 24.11 -5.97
C ASN A 7 -9.92 24.17 -5.62
N GLN A 8 -9.04 24.15 -6.61
CA GLN A 8 -7.60 24.32 -6.39
C GLN A 8 -7.26 25.67 -5.77
N LYS A 9 -7.91 26.76 -6.22
CA LYS A 9 -7.70 28.09 -5.63
C LYS A 9 -8.13 28.11 -4.14
N ALA A 10 -9.30 27.53 -3.83
CA ALA A 10 -9.80 27.46 -2.46
C ALA A 10 -8.87 26.64 -1.54
N VAL A 11 -8.32 25.54 -2.04
CA VAL A 11 -7.38 24.71 -1.29
C VAL A 11 -6.03 25.40 -1.11
N THR A 12 -5.48 26.03 -2.16
CA THR A 12 -4.19 26.76 -2.08
C THR A 12 -4.24 27.92 -1.08
N ALA A 13 -5.42 28.50 -0.82
CA ALA A 13 -5.58 29.51 0.20
C ALA A 13 -5.52 28.97 1.65
N LYS A 14 -5.71 27.65 1.84
CA LYS A 14 -5.75 27.02 3.16
C LYS A 14 -4.40 26.50 3.65
N TYR A 15 -3.43 26.28 2.75
CA TYR A 15 -2.12 25.77 3.11
C TYR A 15 -1.01 26.37 2.24
N ASP A 16 0.21 26.40 2.75
CA ASP A 16 1.38 26.89 2.02
C ASP A 16 2.19 25.68 1.46
N ALA A 17 2.20 25.55 0.13
CA ALA A 17 2.88 24.45 -0.56
C ALA A 17 4.42 24.48 -0.44
N SER A 18 5.01 25.60 -0.02
CA SER A 18 6.46 25.77 0.16
C SER A 18 6.93 25.24 1.52
N LYS A 19 6.06 25.21 2.52
CA LYS A 19 6.37 24.78 3.88
C LYS A 19 6.37 23.25 4.02
N GLN A 20 7.14 22.78 4.99
CA GLN A 20 7.09 21.40 5.48
C GLN A 20 6.33 21.41 6.81
N TYR A 21 5.44 20.45 6.98
CA TYR A 21 4.58 20.32 8.15
C TYR A 21 4.97 19.09 8.95
N THR A 22 4.71 19.08 10.24
CA THR A 22 4.80 17.86 11.04
C THR A 22 3.74 16.87 10.58
N LEU A 23 3.97 15.56 10.79
CA LEU A 23 2.99 14.53 10.38
C LEU A 23 1.61 14.76 11.00
N ALA A 24 1.56 15.15 12.28
CA ALA A 24 0.30 15.43 12.97
C ALA A 24 -0.47 16.59 12.32
N GLN A 25 0.22 17.73 12.09
CA GLN A 25 -0.37 18.89 11.41
C GLN A 25 -0.84 18.53 9.98
N ALA A 26 -0.05 17.77 9.24
CA ALA A 26 -0.42 17.32 7.90
C ALA A 26 -1.69 16.47 7.91
N CYS A 27 -1.86 15.57 8.88
CA CYS A 27 -3.04 14.72 9.02
C CYS A 27 -4.30 15.51 9.39
N GLU A 28 -4.20 16.56 10.21
CA GLU A 28 -5.30 17.47 10.53
C GLU A 28 -5.73 18.26 9.29
N MET A 29 -4.76 18.84 8.58
CA MET A 29 -5.01 19.65 7.39
C MET A 29 -5.65 18.88 6.24
N LEU A 30 -5.45 17.56 6.16
CA LEU A 30 -6.01 16.71 5.09
C LEU A 30 -7.53 16.85 4.99
N LYS A 31 -8.23 16.91 6.11
CA LYS A 31 -9.70 17.06 6.12
C LYS A 31 -10.14 18.41 5.56
N ASP A 32 -9.41 19.46 5.91
CA ASP A 32 -9.75 20.83 5.51
C ASP A 32 -9.50 21.11 4.04
N ILE A 33 -8.51 20.43 3.45
CA ILE A 33 -8.17 20.60 2.02
C ILE A 33 -8.93 19.63 1.11
N THR A 34 -9.58 18.60 1.64
CA THR A 34 -10.37 17.67 0.86
C THR A 34 -11.67 18.32 0.40
N PHE A 35 -11.92 18.27 -0.91
CA PHE A 35 -13.11 18.86 -1.53
C PHE A 35 -13.99 17.82 -2.26
N THR A 36 -13.66 16.56 -2.19
CA THR A 36 -14.42 15.47 -2.81
C THR A 36 -15.69 15.18 -2.03
N LYS A 37 -16.75 14.77 -2.74
CA LYS A 37 -18.03 14.38 -2.12
C LYS A 37 -18.11 12.90 -1.73
N PHE A 38 -17.09 12.13 -2.05
CA PHE A 38 -16.96 10.72 -1.70
C PHE A 38 -15.85 10.55 -0.64
N ASP A 39 -15.84 9.42 0.04
CA ASP A 39 -14.80 9.08 1.02
C ASP A 39 -13.48 8.80 0.31
N ALA A 40 -12.66 9.84 0.19
CA ALA A 40 -11.41 9.81 -0.55
C ALA A 40 -10.37 8.94 0.16
N SER A 41 -9.51 8.28 -0.62
CA SER A 41 -8.36 7.56 -0.06
C SER A 41 -7.29 8.56 0.36
N VAL A 42 -6.64 8.29 1.50
CA VAL A 42 -5.45 8.99 1.96
C VAL A 42 -4.24 8.20 1.50
N GLU A 43 -3.38 8.85 0.75
CA GLU A 43 -2.18 8.26 0.18
C GLU A 43 -0.92 8.89 0.76
N PHE A 44 0.05 8.06 1.05
CA PHE A 44 1.37 8.46 1.52
C PHE A 44 2.40 8.18 0.43
N SER A 45 3.22 9.17 0.11
CA SER A 45 4.31 9.06 -0.87
C SER A 45 5.64 9.37 -0.20
N ALA A 46 6.61 8.47 -0.34
CA ALA A 46 7.96 8.63 0.19
C ALA A 46 9.00 8.54 -0.93
N ASN A 47 9.76 9.60 -1.13
CA ASN A 47 10.88 9.61 -2.07
C ASN A 47 12.14 9.13 -1.37
N LEU A 48 12.68 8.02 -1.83
CA LEU A 48 13.85 7.37 -1.28
C LEU A 48 15.10 7.66 -2.13
N GLY A 49 16.25 7.66 -1.47
CA GLY A 49 17.55 7.85 -2.13
C GLY A 49 18.11 6.58 -2.78
N VAL A 50 17.25 5.64 -3.18
CA VAL A 50 17.63 4.36 -3.78
C VAL A 50 17.64 4.42 -5.30
N ASP A 51 18.43 3.56 -5.93
CA ASP A 51 18.42 3.34 -7.38
C ASP A 51 17.66 2.02 -7.66
N PRO A 52 16.39 2.09 -8.14
CA PRO A 52 15.59 0.88 -8.37
C PRO A 52 16.08 0.02 -9.53
N ARG A 53 17.03 0.48 -10.32
CA ARG A 53 17.69 -0.30 -11.40
C ARG A 53 18.63 -1.36 -10.83
N LYS A 54 19.11 -1.16 -9.61
CA LYS A 54 19.99 -2.09 -8.91
C LYS A 54 19.17 -3.05 -8.08
N ALA A 55 19.32 -4.35 -8.34
CA ALA A 55 18.55 -5.40 -7.65
C ALA A 55 18.73 -5.36 -6.12
N ASN A 56 19.91 -4.97 -5.62
CA ASN A 56 20.23 -4.84 -4.19
C ASN A 56 19.65 -3.59 -3.53
N GLN A 57 19.08 -2.65 -4.30
CA GLN A 57 18.43 -1.43 -3.81
C GLN A 57 16.94 -1.40 -4.08
N MET A 58 16.39 -2.47 -4.66
CA MET A 58 14.95 -2.60 -4.88
C MET A 58 14.25 -2.95 -3.56
N ILE A 59 13.50 -2.00 -3.04
CA ILE A 59 12.73 -2.17 -1.81
C ILE A 59 11.34 -2.66 -2.15
N ARG A 60 10.95 -3.72 -1.49
CA ARG A 60 9.59 -4.25 -1.47
C ARG A 60 9.34 -4.83 -0.09
N GLY A 61 8.21 -4.50 0.49
CA GLY A 61 7.83 -4.97 1.81
C GLY A 61 6.32 -5.01 1.99
N VAL A 62 5.94 -5.39 3.17
CA VAL A 62 4.56 -5.38 3.64
C VAL A 62 4.51 -4.64 4.97
N VAL A 63 3.39 -4.01 5.24
CA VAL A 63 3.10 -3.39 6.52
C VAL A 63 1.69 -3.75 6.95
N SER A 64 1.52 -4.04 8.21
CA SER A 64 0.21 -4.20 8.83
C SER A 64 -0.19 -2.86 9.43
N LEU A 65 -1.25 -2.27 8.90
CA LEU A 65 -1.74 -0.99 9.38
C LEU A 65 -2.61 -1.22 10.61
N PRO A 66 -2.36 -0.54 11.75
CA PRO A 66 -3.12 -0.76 12.98
C PRO A 66 -4.63 -0.49 12.83
N HIS A 67 -5.01 0.46 11.97
CA HIS A 67 -6.41 0.80 11.71
C HIS A 67 -6.92 0.30 10.35
N GLY A 68 -6.12 -0.53 9.65
CA GLY A 68 -6.44 -0.98 8.30
C GLY A 68 -6.45 0.15 7.27
N THR A 69 -6.97 -0.14 6.08
CA THR A 69 -7.07 0.81 4.96
C THR A 69 -8.46 1.45 4.82
N GLY A 70 -9.47 0.96 5.54
CA GLY A 70 -10.88 1.36 5.38
C GLY A 70 -11.52 0.86 4.08
N LYS A 71 -10.83 -0.03 3.33
CA LYS A 71 -11.36 -0.67 2.13
C LYS A 71 -11.74 -2.12 2.46
N VAL A 72 -12.91 -2.55 2.04
CA VAL A 72 -13.28 -3.97 2.06
C VAL A 72 -12.51 -4.68 0.95
N VAL A 73 -11.58 -5.54 1.33
CA VAL A 73 -10.69 -6.27 0.42
C VAL A 73 -11.33 -7.60 0.05
N ARG A 74 -11.51 -7.85 -1.25
CA ARG A 74 -11.99 -9.14 -1.77
C ARG A 74 -10.80 -10.06 -1.98
N VAL A 75 -10.77 -11.16 -1.23
CA VAL A 75 -9.66 -12.11 -1.20
C VAL A 75 -10.04 -13.38 -1.94
N LEU A 76 -9.25 -13.74 -2.95
CA LEU A 76 -9.28 -15.04 -3.62
C LEU A 76 -8.16 -15.91 -3.08
N VAL A 77 -8.51 -17.13 -2.66
CA VAL A 77 -7.56 -18.13 -2.23
C VAL A 77 -7.49 -19.26 -3.25
N LEU A 78 -6.30 -19.47 -3.82
CA LEU A 78 -5.99 -20.59 -4.71
C LEU A 78 -5.23 -21.66 -3.95
N CYS A 79 -5.92 -22.72 -3.57
CA CYS A 79 -5.35 -23.80 -2.76
C CYS A 79 -5.82 -25.19 -3.23
N THR A 80 -5.20 -26.21 -2.67
CA THR A 80 -5.68 -27.59 -2.80
C THR A 80 -6.94 -27.80 -1.96
N PRO A 81 -7.80 -28.81 -2.27
CA PRO A 81 -9.04 -29.07 -1.52
C PRO A 81 -8.86 -29.19 -0.01
N ASP A 82 -7.71 -29.72 0.43
CA ASP A 82 -7.39 -29.89 1.86
C ASP A 82 -7.37 -28.56 2.64
N LYS A 83 -7.06 -27.44 1.97
CA LYS A 83 -6.93 -26.10 2.57
C LYS A 83 -8.16 -25.21 2.33
N GLU A 84 -9.15 -25.68 1.59
CA GLU A 84 -10.35 -24.88 1.30
C GLU A 84 -11.17 -24.55 2.53
N HIS A 85 -11.28 -25.51 3.47
CA HIS A 85 -12.03 -25.32 4.71
C HIS A 85 -11.39 -24.22 5.56
N GLU A 86 -10.06 -24.28 5.76
CA GLU A 86 -9.30 -23.27 6.48
C GLU A 86 -9.47 -21.87 5.89
N ALA A 87 -9.44 -21.77 4.54
CA ALA A 87 -9.62 -20.51 3.83
C ALA A 87 -11.04 -19.92 4.01
N LYS A 88 -12.08 -20.78 3.96
CA LYS A 88 -13.47 -20.37 4.15
C LYS A 88 -13.74 -19.92 5.58
N GLU A 89 -13.22 -20.64 6.59
CA GLU A 89 -13.33 -20.27 7.99
C GLU A 89 -12.61 -18.94 8.31
N ALA A 90 -11.49 -18.67 7.64
CA ALA A 90 -10.79 -17.39 7.76
C ALA A 90 -11.51 -16.22 7.09
N GLY A 91 -12.60 -16.49 6.36
CA GLY A 91 -13.44 -15.48 5.73
C GLY A 91 -12.99 -15.08 4.33
N ALA A 92 -12.31 -15.93 3.56
CA ALA A 92 -12.00 -15.66 2.16
C ALA A 92 -13.30 -15.55 1.33
N ASP A 93 -13.34 -14.60 0.39
CA ASP A 93 -14.53 -14.35 -0.43
C ASP A 93 -14.67 -15.37 -1.55
N TYR A 94 -13.54 -15.83 -2.08
CA TYR A 94 -13.47 -16.85 -3.13
C TYR A 94 -12.42 -17.87 -2.76
N VAL A 95 -12.74 -19.16 -2.89
CA VAL A 95 -11.84 -20.27 -2.58
C VAL A 95 -11.99 -21.35 -3.64
N GLY A 96 -10.89 -21.84 -4.19
CA GLY A 96 -10.86 -22.91 -5.19
C GLY A 96 -9.58 -22.89 -5.99
N LEU A 97 -9.47 -23.70 -7.02
CA LEU A 97 -8.28 -23.77 -7.86
C LEU A 97 -8.61 -23.69 -9.36
N ASP A 98 -8.95 -24.81 -9.98
CA ASP A 98 -9.04 -24.92 -11.46
C ASP A 98 -10.16 -24.04 -12.03
N GLU A 99 -11.29 -23.95 -11.34
CA GLU A 99 -12.40 -23.09 -11.70
C GLU A 99 -12.01 -21.61 -11.81
N TYR A 100 -11.27 -21.10 -10.82
CA TYR A 100 -10.82 -19.69 -10.82
C TYR A 100 -9.67 -19.46 -11.77
N VAL A 101 -8.80 -20.45 -12.00
CA VAL A 101 -7.77 -20.37 -13.03
C VAL A 101 -8.41 -20.20 -14.42
N GLU A 102 -9.50 -20.91 -14.72
CA GLU A 102 -10.23 -20.76 -15.98
C GLU A 102 -10.96 -19.41 -16.06
N LYS A 103 -11.63 -18.99 -15.00
CA LYS A 103 -12.27 -17.66 -14.93
C LYS A 103 -11.26 -16.53 -15.18
N ILE A 104 -10.09 -16.58 -14.56
CA ILE A 104 -9.04 -15.59 -14.75
C ILE A 104 -8.48 -15.62 -16.18
N LYS A 105 -8.31 -16.79 -16.80
CA LYS A 105 -7.96 -16.91 -18.23
C LYS A 105 -9.01 -16.25 -19.12
N GLY A 106 -10.28 -16.33 -18.74
CA GLY A 106 -11.41 -15.66 -19.39
C GLY A 106 -11.47 -14.14 -19.14
N GLY A 107 -10.52 -13.59 -18.34
CA GLY A 107 -10.42 -12.15 -18.07
C GLY A 107 -11.08 -11.69 -16.75
N TRP A 108 -11.66 -12.58 -15.95
CA TRP A 108 -12.21 -12.21 -14.65
C TRP A 108 -11.09 -11.85 -13.67
N THR A 109 -11.21 -10.69 -13.05
CA THR A 109 -10.20 -10.15 -12.10
C THR A 109 -10.85 -9.28 -11.04
N ASP A 110 -12.10 -9.56 -10.65
CA ASP A 110 -12.86 -8.82 -9.64
C ASP A 110 -12.44 -9.17 -8.22
N VAL A 111 -11.14 -9.20 -7.98
CA VAL A 111 -10.50 -9.47 -6.69
C VAL A 111 -9.43 -8.43 -6.42
N ASP A 112 -9.16 -8.16 -5.15
CA ASP A 112 -8.17 -7.18 -4.74
C ASP A 112 -6.85 -7.85 -4.33
N VAL A 113 -6.90 -9.06 -3.75
CA VAL A 113 -5.72 -9.83 -3.36
C VAL A 113 -5.92 -11.30 -3.71
N ILE A 114 -4.87 -11.94 -4.20
CA ILE A 114 -4.83 -13.38 -4.47
C ILE A 114 -3.80 -14.01 -3.54
N ILE A 115 -4.24 -14.97 -2.73
CA ILE A 115 -3.38 -15.79 -1.87
C ILE A 115 -3.30 -17.18 -2.50
N CYS A 116 -2.13 -17.80 -2.49
CA CYS A 116 -2.00 -19.17 -2.97
C CYS A 116 -1.04 -20.00 -2.12
N THR A 117 -1.22 -21.32 -2.17
CA THR A 117 -0.25 -22.24 -1.58
C THR A 117 0.92 -22.46 -2.56
N PRO A 118 2.14 -22.72 -2.06
CA PRO A 118 3.30 -22.94 -2.91
C PRO A 118 3.11 -24.08 -3.94
N SER A 119 2.36 -25.12 -3.57
CA SER A 119 2.06 -26.28 -4.43
C SER A 119 1.31 -25.94 -5.71
N VAL A 120 0.46 -24.90 -5.69
CA VAL A 120 -0.33 -24.50 -6.86
C VAL A 120 0.31 -23.37 -7.68
N MET A 121 1.45 -22.83 -7.22
CA MET A 121 2.14 -21.73 -7.92
C MET A 121 2.48 -22.05 -9.39
N ALA A 122 2.77 -23.30 -9.73
CA ALA A 122 3.04 -23.70 -11.10
C ALA A 122 1.82 -23.44 -12.02
N LYS A 123 0.59 -23.71 -11.55
CA LYS A 123 -0.65 -23.42 -12.27
C LYS A 123 -0.94 -21.92 -12.34
N VAL A 124 -0.70 -21.20 -11.25
CA VAL A 124 -0.92 -19.74 -11.17
C VAL A 124 0.12 -18.98 -12.03
N GLY A 125 1.32 -19.49 -12.18
CA GLY A 125 2.38 -18.89 -12.99
C GLY A 125 1.97 -18.64 -14.45
N VAL A 126 1.13 -19.51 -15.01
CA VAL A 126 0.59 -19.35 -16.37
C VAL A 126 -0.27 -18.07 -16.50
N LEU A 127 -0.89 -17.64 -15.40
CA LEU A 127 -1.73 -16.43 -15.33
C LEU A 127 -0.92 -15.14 -15.20
N GLY A 128 0.41 -15.22 -15.12
CA GLY A 128 1.29 -14.07 -14.88
C GLY A 128 1.13 -12.95 -15.90
N ARG A 129 0.76 -13.26 -17.15
CA ARG A 129 0.48 -12.26 -18.20
C ARG A 129 -0.76 -11.42 -17.90
N ILE A 130 -1.75 -11.98 -17.20
CA ILE A 130 -3.01 -11.31 -16.85
C ILE A 130 -2.88 -10.62 -15.47
N LEU A 131 -2.38 -11.35 -14.48
CA LEU A 131 -2.29 -10.88 -13.09
C LEU A 131 -1.13 -9.91 -12.85
N GLY A 132 -0.01 -10.08 -13.59
CA GLY A 132 1.21 -9.25 -13.41
C GLY A 132 0.97 -7.76 -13.62
N PRO A 133 0.43 -7.30 -14.76
CA PRO A 133 0.15 -5.88 -15.01
C PRO A 133 -0.84 -5.25 -14.02
N ARG A 134 -1.72 -6.08 -13.44
CA ARG A 134 -2.71 -5.62 -12.44
C ARG A 134 -2.20 -5.65 -11.00
N GLY A 135 -0.97 -6.12 -10.77
CA GLY A 135 -0.40 -6.24 -9.42
C GLY A 135 -0.99 -7.37 -8.57
N LEU A 136 -1.85 -8.23 -9.15
CA LEU A 136 -2.54 -9.31 -8.44
C LEU A 136 -1.72 -10.60 -8.33
N MET A 137 -0.52 -10.65 -8.91
CA MET A 137 0.30 -11.87 -8.89
C MET A 137 0.82 -12.19 -7.49
N PRO A 138 0.49 -13.37 -6.93
CA PRO A 138 0.99 -13.78 -5.63
C PRO A 138 2.52 -13.79 -5.57
N ASN A 139 3.08 -13.38 -4.42
CA ASN A 139 4.52 -13.32 -4.23
C ASN A 139 4.91 -13.76 -2.81
N PRO A 140 5.93 -14.64 -2.66
CA PRO A 140 6.42 -15.06 -1.34
C PRO A 140 6.91 -13.89 -0.47
N LYS A 141 7.52 -12.86 -1.07
CA LYS A 141 8.04 -11.69 -0.34
C LYS A 141 6.94 -10.83 0.30
N THR A 142 5.71 -10.90 -0.23
CA THR A 142 4.54 -10.20 0.33
C THR A 142 3.69 -11.09 1.23
N GLY A 143 4.12 -12.35 1.44
CA GLY A 143 3.38 -13.30 2.26
C GLY A 143 2.07 -13.78 1.64
N THR A 144 1.83 -13.50 0.35
CA THR A 144 0.65 -13.98 -0.38
C THR A 144 0.83 -15.40 -0.94
N VAL A 145 2.04 -15.98 -0.82
CA VAL A 145 2.33 -17.39 -1.09
C VAL A 145 2.75 -18.03 0.22
N THR A 146 1.85 -18.78 0.84
CA THR A 146 2.06 -19.40 2.17
C THR A 146 1.32 -20.71 2.31
N MET A 147 1.78 -21.55 3.23
CA MET A 147 1.08 -22.75 3.66
C MET A 147 -0.01 -22.44 4.71
N GLU A 148 0.14 -21.35 5.45
CA GLU A 148 -0.82 -20.87 6.47
C GLU A 148 -1.83 -19.91 5.86
N VAL A 149 -2.77 -20.48 5.13
CA VAL A 149 -3.75 -19.69 4.36
C VAL A 149 -4.67 -18.90 5.28
N GLY A 150 -5.11 -19.50 6.40
CA GLY A 150 -6.02 -18.85 7.34
C GLY A 150 -5.45 -17.57 7.94
N ASN A 151 -4.19 -17.62 8.39
CA ASN A 151 -3.52 -16.44 8.94
C ASN A 151 -3.31 -15.35 7.87
N ALA A 152 -2.91 -15.74 6.65
CA ALA A 152 -2.73 -14.80 5.56
C ALA A 152 -4.03 -14.06 5.18
N VAL A 153 -5.17 -14.74 5.16
CA VAL A 153 -6.48 -14.12 4.89
C VAL A 153 -6.84 -13.13 5.99
N LYS A 154 -6.65 -13.51 7.27
CA LYS A 154 -6.91 -12.62 8.41
C LYS A 154 -6.03 -11.37 8.37
N ASP A 155 -4.74 -11.52 8.07
CA ASP A 155 -3.79 -10.41 7.95
C ASP A 155 -4.19 -9.44 6.85
N VAL A 156 -4.53 -9.94 5.65
CA VAL A 156 -4.94 -9.11 4.52
C VAL A 156 -6.25 -8.37 4.83
N LYS A 157 -7.22 -9.04 5.44
CA LYS A 157 -8.48 -8.40 5.89
C LYS A 157 -8.27 -7.46 7.08
N GLY A 158 -7.24 -7.71 7.88
CA GLY A 158 -6.81 -6.84 8.99
C GLY A 158 -6.08 -5.56 8.55
N GLY A 159 -5.83 -5.39 7.25
CA GLY A 159 -5.21 -4.16 6.73
C GLY A 159 -3.72 -4.29 6.41
N LYS A 160 -3.23 -5.49 6.14
CA LYS A 160 -1.90 -5.71 5.61
C LYS A 160 -1.84 -5.23 4.16
N ILE A 161 -0.97 -4.29 3.88
CA ILE A 161 -0.71 -3.77 2.53
C ILE A 161 0.70 -4.11 2.08
N ASP A 162 0.89 -4.29 0.79
CA ASP A 162 2.21 -4.37 0.20
C ASP A 162 2.61 -3.02 -0.41
N PHE A 163 3.91 -2.75 -0.39
CA PHE A 163 4.48 -1.58 -1.05
C PHE A 163 5.74 -1.96 -1.81
N LYS A 164 5.99 -1.23 -2.87
CA LYS A 164 7.15 -1.41 -3.73
C LYS A 164 7.64 -0.05 -4.21
N VAL A 165 8.96 0.09 -4.30
CA VAL A 165 9.58 1.25 -4.94
C VAL A 165 9.31 1.21 -6.44
N ASP A 166 8.89 2.33 -7.00
CA ASP A 166 8.72 2.53 -8.42
C ASP A 166 10.06 2.77 -9.15
N LYS A 167 10.00 3.01 -10.47
CA LYS A 167 11.20 3.26 -11.30
C LYS A 167 11.92 4.57 -10.96
N THR A 168 11.26 5.48 -10.23
CA THR A 168 11.78 6.80 -9.85
C THR A 168 12.32 6.84 -8.41
N GLY A 169 12.23 5.72 -7.68
CA GLY A 169 12.69 5.64 -6.29
C GLY A 169 11.62 6.07 -5.27
N ILE A 170 10.36 6.15 -5.67
CA ILE A 170 9.25 6.59 -4.80
C ILE A 170 8.41 5.38 -4.38
N ILE A 171 7.97 5.38 -3.14
CA ILE A 171 6.94 4.47 -2.62
C ILE A 171 5.62 5.22 -2.58
N HIS A 172 4.55 4.58 -3.04
CA HIS A 172 3.17 5.03 -2.92
C HIS A 172 2.37 3.98 -2.18
N ALA A 173 1.65 4.39 -1.14
CA ALA A 173 0.80 3.49 -0.36
C ALA A 173 -0.46 4.20 0.12
N ALA A 174 -1.60 3.54 0.01
CA ALA A 174 -2.86 4.00 0.60
C ALA A 174 -2.86 3.62 2.09
N ILE A 175 -2.96 4.62 2.97
CA ILE A 175 -2.87 4.44 4.43
C ILE A 175 -4.21 4.59 5.14
N GLY A 176 -5.28 4.94 4.44
CA GLY A 176 -6.60 5.07 5.05
C GLY A 176 -7.60 5.82 4.17
N LYS A 177 -8.65 6.29 4.81
CA LYS A 177 -9.73 7.08 4.23
C LYS A 177 -9.87 8.43 4.95
N VAL A 178 -10.48 9.41 4.30
CA VAL A 178 -10.77 10.72 4.91
C VAL A 178 -11.74 10.60 6.09
N SER A 179 -12.58 9.56 6.10
CA SER A 179 -13.47 9.22 7.22
C SER A 179 -12.72 8.89 8.52
N PHE A 180 -11.45 8.47 8.44
CA PHE A 180 -10.63 8.18 9.62
C PHE A 180 -10.35 9.45 10.43
N THR A 181 -10.08 9.26 11.72
CA THR A 181 -9.61 10.37 12.56
C THR A 181 -8.17 10.75 12.18
N PRO A 182 -7.75 12.02 12.37
CA PRO A 182 -6.35 12.41 12.10
C PRO A 182 -5.32 11.57 12.88
N ALA A 183 -5.65 11.14 14.11
CA ALA A 183 -4.81 10.28 14.91
C ALA A 183 -4.60 8.90 14.24
N GLN A 184 -5.67 8.26 13.75
CA GLN A 184 -5.59 6.97 13.05
C GLN A 184 -4.75 7.06 11.77
N ILE A 185 -4.90 8.15 11.01
CA ILE A 185 -4.09 8.38 9.80
C ILE A 185 -2.61 8.56 10.18
N CYS A 186 -2.34 9.30 11.25
CA CYS A 186 -0.98 9.53 11.75
C CYS A 186 -0.32 8.22 12.21
N GLU A 187 -1.03 7.36 12.95
CA GLU A 187 -0.54 6.06 13.41
C GLU A 187 -0.25 5.13 12.23
N ASN A 188 -1.16 5.05 11.24
CA ASN A 188 -0.94 4.28 10.03
C ASN A 188 0.28 4.79 9.22
N ALA A 189 0.42 6.11 9.08
CA ALA A 189 1.57 6.71 8.39
C ALA A 189 2.88 6.42 9.12
N THR A 190 2.88 6.49 10.46
CA THR A 190 4.04 6.18 11.29
C THR A 190 4.43 4.70 11.18
N ALA A 191 3.45 3.79 11.20
CA ALA A 191 3.69 2.36 11.01
C ALA A 191 4.34 2.08 9.65
N LEU A 192 3.83 2.69 8.57
CA LEU A 192 4.41 2.57 7.23
C LEU A 192 5.84 3.13 7.18
N LEU A 193 6.08 4.32 7.72
CA LEU A 193 7.41 4.94 7.74
C LEU A 193 8.43 4.08 8.49
N ASN A 194 8.06 3.55 9.64
CA ASN A 194 8.94 2.69 10.44
C ASN A 194 9.33 1.42 9.67
N GLU A 195 8.38 0.77 8.99
CA GLU A 195 8.69 -0.39 8.15
C GLU A 195 9.58 -0.03 6.95
N VAL A 196 9.34 1.10 6.30
CA VAL A 196 10.18 1.59 5.22
C VAL A 196 11.61 1.86 5.72
N LEU A 197 11.79 2.46 6.91
CA LEU A 197 13.10 2.74 7.50
C LEU A 197 13.86 1.46 7.87
N LYS A 198 13.18 0.43 8.38
CA LYS A 198 13.78 -0.89 8.67
C LYS A 198 14.34 -1.57 7.42
N LEU A 199 13.71 -1.35 6.26
CA LEU A 199 14.11 -1.95 4.99
C LEU A 199 15.24 -1.18 4.28
N LYS A 200 15.92 -0.26 4.96
CA LYS A 200 17.06 0.49 4.39
C LYS A 200 18.17 -0.47 3.91
N PRO A 201 18.52 -0.45 2.61
CA PRO A 201 19.60 -1.29 2.10
C PRO A 201 20.97 -0.89 2.67
N GLN A 202 21.78 -1.86 3.09
CA GLN A 202 23.14 -1.62 3.58
C GLN A 202 24.06 -1.00 2.51
N ALA A 203 23.80 -1.30 1.24
CA ALA A 203 24.54 -0.77 0.10
C ALA A 203 24.27 0.71 -0.20
N LEU A 204 23.31 1.32 0.50
CA LEU A 204 22.96 2.72 0.27
C LEU A 204 23.96 3.66 0.95
N LYS A 205 24.57 4.53 0.13
CA LYS A 205 25.40 5.66 0.60
C LYS A 205 24.58 6.95 0.50
N GLY A 206 24.49 7.70 1.61
CA GLY A 206 23.79 8.99 1.67
C GLY A 206 22.39 8.92 2.29
N THR A 207 21.58 9.95 2.02
CA THR A 207 20.25 10.13 2.62
C THR A 207 19.25 9.12 2.07
N TYR A 208 18.68 8.31 2.94
CA TYR A 208 17.70 7.29 2.56
C TYR A 208 16.32 7.89 2.27
N LEU A 209 15.73 8.62 3.21
CA LEU A 209 14.45 9.30 3.05
C LEU A 209 14.70 10.76 2.64
N LYS A 210 14.45 11.09 1.37
CA LYS A 210 14.67 12.44 0.82
C LYS A 210 13.52 13.38 1.12
N SER A 211 12.30 12.93 0.88
CA SER A 211 11.07 13.69 1.13
C SER A 211 9.91 12.75 1.31
N ALA A 212 8.89 13.21 2.05
CA ALA A 212 7.63 12.54 2.18
C ALA A 212 6.48 13.53 1.97
N ALA A 213 5.36 13.03 1.48
CA ALA A 213 4.15 13.82 1.29
C ALA A 213 2.93 12.94 1.56
N ILE A 214 1.86 13.56 2.04
CA ILE A 214 0.57 12.93 2.23
C ILE A 214 -0.48 13.71 1.43
N CYS A 215 -1.40 13.01 0.81
CA CYS A 215 -2.48 13.62 0.03
C CYS A 215 -3.76 12.82 0.15
N THR A 216 -4.88 13.43 -0.25
CA THR A 216 -6.13 12.71 -0.49
C THR A 216 -6.42 12.69 -1.98
N THR A 217 -7.31 11.81 -2.41
CA THR A 217 -7.73 11.73 -3.81
C THR A 217 -8.15 13.13 -4.30
N MET A 218 -7.57 13.59 -5.41
CA MET A 218 -7.79 14.92 -6.03
C MET A 218 -7.25 16.12 -5.26
N SER A 219 -6.73 15.99 -4.03
CA SER A 219 -6.12 17.10 -3.29
C SER A 219 -4.62 17.25 -3.63
N PRO A 220 -4.04 18.43 -3.42
CA PRO A 220 -2.59 18.59 -3.51
C PRO A 220 -1.88 17.86 -2.37
N GLY A 221 -0.61 17.51 -2.61
CA GLY A 221 0.23 16.86 -1.60
C GLY A 221 0.77 17.85 -0.56
N ILE A 222 0.63 17.50 0.72
CA ILE A 222 1.21 18.22 1.85
C ILE A 222 2.60 17.62 2.11
N LYS A 223 3.64 18.44 2.07
CA LYS A 223 5.00 18.01 2.36
C LYS A 223 5.21 17.83 3.86
N ILE A 224 5.79 16.69 4.23
CA ILE A 224 6.09 16.33 5.62
C ILE A 224 7.56 16.59 5.91
N ASP A 225 7.87 17.10 7.10
CA ASP A 225 9.24 17.19 7.59
C ASP A 225 9.76 15.79 7.93
N VAL A 226 10.73 15.33 7.14
CA VAL A 226 11.33 14.00 7.29
C VAL A 226 12.47 13.97 8.31
N LYS A 227 12.95 15.13 8.77
CA LYS A 227 14.08 15.21 9.73
C LYS A 227 13.72 14.56 11.07
N ALA A 228 12.47 14.72 11.51
CA ALA A 228 11.97 14.13 12.74
C ALA A 228 12.05 12.59 12.75
N PHE A 229 11.99 11.93 11.58
CA PHE A 229 12.05 10.47 11.44
C PHE A 229 13.46 9.94 11.18
N THR A 230 14.36 10.78 10.67
CA THR A 230 15.75 10.39 10.39
C THR A 230 16.68 10.58 11.59
N SER A 231 16.34 11.48 12.51
CA SER A 231 17.11 11.73 13.75
C SER A 231 16.84 10.70 14.87
N GLY A 232 15.74 9.96 14.81
CA GLY A 232 15.38 8.93 15.81
C GLY A 232 15.95 7.52 15.54
N SER A 233 16.69 7.31 14.46
CA SER A 233 17.30 6.00 14.12
C SER A 233 18.79 5.87 14.51
N ALA A 234 19.24 6.69 15.48
CA ALA A 234 20.61 6.68 15.99
C ALA A 234 20.70 6.24 17.47
N GLU A 235 19.72 5.46 17.98
CA GLU A 235 19.83 4.71 19.24
C GLU A 235 19.56 3.22 19.03
#